data_d5799c8c48e58b5d8685a845b73ee7a0
#
_entry.id   d5799c8c48e58b5d8685a845b73ee7a0
#
_cell.length_a   1.000
_cell.length_b   1.000
_cell.length_c   1.000
_cell.angle_alpha   90.00
_cell.angle_beta   90.00
_cell.angle_gamma   90.00
#
_symmetry.space_group_name_H-M   'P 1'
#
loop_
_entity.id
_entity.type
_entity.pdbx_description
1 polymer ?
#
loop_
_entity_poly.entity_id
_entity_poly.type
_entity_poly.pdbx_seq_one_letter_code
_entity_poly.pdbx_strand_id
1 'polypeptide(L)'
;PISFEVKKIPDEKIYEIQNLPSVKAAWGEVLGFAQFIKIVDGETVLISNGFAPTFGAAWDTNSYAQQWSLVEGEPPTNTKEVVMDVVTAENHEFSVGDRVTVLAGATPASFTIVGIAEFANVGAPGGATFALFEFRTAQKLLDSRGEVDLINVVIENNFDINDVKNEITNLDSENLNVINAQEAAAEQA
;
A
#
# COMPACT_ATOMS: atom_id res chain seq x y z
N PRO A 1 -1.72 -28.29 1.97
CA PRO A 1 -1.67 -26.94 1.46
C PRO A 1 -0.38 -26.28 1.95
N ILE A 2 0.41 -25.72 1.05
CA ILE A 2 1.59 -24.93 1.40
C ILE A 2 1.05 -23.50 1.58
N SER A 3 1.04 -23.00 2.81
CA SER A 3 0.77 -21.57 3.06
C SER A 3 2.11 -20.85 3.06
N PHE A 4 2.23 -19.83 2.23
CA PHE A 4 3.35 -18.88 2.30
C PHE A 4 2.91 -17.77 3.26
N GLU A 5 3.45 -17.77 4.45
CA GLU A 5 3.27 -16.67 5.39
C GLU A 5 4.39 -15.66 5.13
N VAL A 6 4.03 -14.48 4.62
CA VAL A 6 4.98 -13.37 4.51
C VAL A 6 5.22 -12.87 5.93
N LYS A 7 6.46 -12.91 6.40
CA LYS A 7 6.82 -12.42 7.73
C LYS A 7 6.68 -10.90 7.73
N LYS A 8 5.73 -10.39 8.52
CA LYS A 8 5.52 -8.95 8.67
C LYS A 8 6.57 -8.34 9.60
N ILE A 9 6.85 -7.07 9.39
CA ILE A 9 7.85 -6.29 10.12
C ILE A 9 7.11 -5.37 11.10
N PRO A 10 7.47 -5.33 12.41
CA PRO A 10 6.93 -4.36 13.34
C PRO A 10 7.13 -2.93 12.83
N ASP A 11 6.07 -2.10 12.82
CA ASP A 11 6.11 -0.76 12.25
C ASP A 11 7.00 0.22 13.04
N GLU A 12 7.33 -0.10 14.31
CA GLU A 12 8.32 0.63 15.09
C GLU A 12 9.72 0.63 14.44
N LYS A 13 10.04 -0.39 13.64
CA LYS A 13 11.30 -0.49 12.90
C LYS A 13 11.45 0.64 11.87
N ILE A 14 10.36 1.17 11.34
CA ILE A 14 10.40 2.34 10.45
C ILE A 14 11.07 3.51 11.17
N TYR A 15 10.68 3.75 12.44
CA TYR A 15 11.25 4.84 13.23
C TYR A 15 12.71 4.57 13.62
N GLU A 16 13.06 3.34 13.99
CA GLU A 16 14.45 2.96 14.31
C GLU A 16 15.36 3.19 13.09
N ILE A 17 14.95 2.71 11.90
CA ILE A 17 15.69 2.86 10.65
C ILE A 17 15.78 4.34 10.23
N GLN A 18 14.67 5.09 10.32
CA GLN A 18 14.64 6.51 9.96
C GLN A 18 15.62 7.37 10.79
N ASN A 19 15.93 6.95 12.01
CA ASN A 19 16.85 7.69 12.89
C ASN A 19 18.33 7.34 12.67
N LEU A 20 18.68 6.44 11.77
CA LEU A 20 20.07 6.16 11.42
C LEU A 20 20.65 7.35 10.64
N PRO A 21 21.89 7.78 10.95
CA PRO A 21 22.53 8.89 10.23
C PRO A 21 22.73 8.64 8.75
N SER A 22 22.78 7.39 8.34
CA SER A 22 22.92 6.91 6.96
C SER A 22 21.61 6.94 6.16
N VAL A 23 20.45 7.15 6.83
CA VAL A 23 19.13 7.05 6.23
C VAL A 23 18.52 8.44 6.01
N LYS A 24 18.15 8.71 4.78
CA LYS A 24 17.49 9.94 4.36
C LYS A 24 15.99 9.87 4.54
N ALA A 25 15.39 8.72 4.20
CA ALA A 25 13.97 8.45 4.38
C ALA A 25 13.72 6.97 4.58
N ALA A 26 12.73 6.63 5.43
CA ALA A 26 12.20 5.28 5.58
C ALA A 26 10.67 5.33 5.70
N TRP A 27 9.99 4.39 5.05
CA TRP A 27 8.53 4.25 5.14
C TRP A 27 8.10 2.80 4.97
N GLY A 28 6.94 2.48 5.54
CA GLY A 28 6.38 1.13 5.48
C GLY A 28 5.33 0.99 4.40
N GLU A 29 5.26 -0.15 3.75
CA GLU A 29 4.18 -0.52 2.85
C GLU A 29 3.27 -1.54 3.52
N VAL A 30 1.96 -1.38 3.28
CA VAL A 30 0.91 -2.32 3.68
C VAL A 30 0.11 -2.64 2.44
N LEU A 31 0.04 -3.92 2.09
CA LEU A 31 -0.69 -4.42 0.94
C LEU A 31 -1.52 -5.64 1.36
N GLY A 32 -2.72 -5.75 0.84
CA GLY A 32 -3.56 -6.90 1.11
C GLY A 32 -4.79 -6.94 0.22
N PHE A 33 -5.70 -7.87 0.51
CA PHE A 33 -6.95 -7.98 -0.23
C PHE A 33 -7.92 -6.88 0.20
N ALA A 34 -8.46 -6.14 -0.79
CA ALA A 34 -9.63 -5.28 -0.61
C ALA A 34 -10.45 -5.24 -1.90
N GLN A 35 -11.77 -5.39 -1.77
CA GLN A 35 -12.70 -5.47 -2.88
C GLN A 35 -13.78 -4.41 -2.74
N PHE A 36 -13.92 -3.54 -3.74
CA PHE A 36 -15.09 -2.68 -3.83
C PHE A 36 -16.33 -3.50 -4.18
N ILE A 37 -17.45 -3.21 -3.52
CA ILE A 37 -18.73 -3.87 -3.76
C ILE A 37 -19.87 -2.85 -3.85
N LYS A 38 -20.92 -3.22 -4.60
CA LYS A 38 -22.23 -2.55 -4.61
C LYS A 38 -23.29 -3.54 -4.12
N ILE A 39 -24.37 -3.02 -3.54
CA ILE A 39 -25.59 -3.80 -3.31
C ILE A 39 -26.62 -3.35 -4.35
N VAL A 40 -27.01 -4.25 -5.23
CA VAL A 40 -28.02 -4.02 -6.30
C VAL A 40 -29.13 -5.07 -6.09
N ASP A 41 -30.35 -4.60 -5.86
CA ASP A 41 -31.54 -5.47 -5.62
C ASP A 41 -31.34 -6.52 -4.51
N GLY A 42 -30.51 -6.19 -3.50
CA GLY A 42 -30.18 -7.07 -2.38
C GLY A 42 -29.03 -8.06 -2.66
N GLU A 43 -28.49 -8.08 -3.85
CA GLU A 43 -27.33 -8.89 -4.23
C GLU A 43 -26.02 -8.10 -4.16
N THR A 44 -24.95 -8.78 -3.74
CA THR A 44 -23.60 -8.20 -3.73
C THR A 44 -22.97 -8.31 -5.10
N VAL A 45 -22.65 -7.16 -5.71
CA VAL A 45 -21.94 -7.07 -6.99
C VAL A 45 -20.52 -6.62 -6.73
N LEU A 46 -19.55 -7.38 -7.23
CA LEU A 46 -18.13 -7.05 -7.14
C LEU A 46 -17.79 -5.98 -8.18
N ILE A 47 -17.00 -4.99 -7.75
CA ILE A 47 -16.49 -3.93 -8.62
C ILE A 47 -15.02 -4.25 -8.89
N SER A 48 -14.70 -4.66 -10.11
CA SER A 48 -13.35 -5.03 -10.52
C SER A 48 -13.14 -4.78 -12.01
N ASN A 49 -11.90 -4.68 -12.43
CA ASN A 49 -11.51 -4.54 -13.83
C ASN A 49 -11.37 -5.92 -14.49
N GLY A 50 -12.50 -6.60 -14.71
CA GLY A 50 -12.56 -7.94 -15.29
C GLY A 50 -12.00 -9.02 -14.33
N PHE A 51 -11.01 -9.79 -14.79
CA PHE A 51 -10.37 -10.86 -14.01
C PHE A 51 -9.10 -10.40 -13.28
N ALA A 52 -8.78 -9.11 -13.34
CA ALA A 52 -7.61 -8.58 -12.64
C ALA A 52 -7.80 -8.63 -11.12
N PRO A 53 -6.72 -8.80 -10.35
CA PRO A 53 -6.79 -8.85 -8.89
C PRO A 53 -7.23 -7.53 -8.29
N THR A 54 -7.71 -7.59 -7.03
CA THR A 54 -8.12 -6.43 -6.27
C THR A 54 -7.29 -6.31 -5.01
N PHE A 55 -6.79 -5.10 -4.73
CA PHE A 55 -5.88 -4.83 -3.62
C PHE A 55 -6.35 -3.65 -2.78
N GLY A 56 -6.04 -3.72 -1.49
CA GLY A 56 -5.98 -2.59 -0.59
C GLY A 56 -4.54 -2.26 -0.26
N ALA A 57 -4.21 -0.99 -0.16
CA ALA A 57 -2.89 -0.54 0.24
C ALA A 57 -2.96 0.72 1.10
N ALA A 58 -1.86 1.02 1.79
CA ALA A 58 -1.69 2.30 2.43
C ALA A 58 -1.38 3.38 1.38
N TRP A 59 -2.02 4.55 1.51
CA TRP A 59 -1.59 5.75 0.79
C TRP A 59 -0.26 6.22 1.33
N ASP A 60 0.70 6.43 0.46
CA ASP A 60 2.01 6.88 0.86
C ASP A 60 2.11 8.40 0.86
N THR A 61 2.50 8.96 1.99
CA THR A 61 2.73 10.41 2.16
C THR A 61 4.19 10.81 1.97
N ASN A 62 5.09 9.83 1.78
CA ASN A 62 6.51 10.09 1.61
C ASN A 62 6.82 10.53 0.18
N SER A 63 7.49 11.67 0.02
CA SER A 63 7.83 12.23 -1.30
C SER A 63 8.77 11.35 -2.14
N TYR A 64 9.48 10.41 -1.53
CA TYR A 64 10.33 9.43 -2.22
C TYR A 64 9.58 8.20 -2.72
N ALA A 65 8.36 7.99 -2.23
CA ALA A 65 7.56 6.81 -2.49
C ALA A 65 6.50 6.99 -3.57
N GLN A 66 6.38 8.16 -4.17
CA GLN A 66 5.26 8.58 -5.03
C GLN A 66 5.05 7.68 -6.26
N GLN A 67 4.59 6.45 -5.99
CA GLN A 67 4.11 5.55 -7.04
C GLN A 67 2.68 5.92 -7.47
N TRP A 68 1.89 6.50 -6.56
CA TRP A 68 0.54 6.96 -6.82
C TRP A 68 0.48 8.49 -6.92
N SER A 69 -0.16 8.98 -7.97
CA SER A 69 -0.41 10.41 -8.20
C SER A 69 -1.90 10.67 -8.22
N LEU A 70 -2.37 11.67 -7.48
CA LEU A 70 -3.76 12.10 -7.55
C LEU A 70 -4.07 12.71 -8.92
N VAL A 71 -5.12 12.21 -9.54
CA VAL A 71 -5.74 12.80 -10.75
C VAL A 71 -6.82 13.80 -10.32
N GLU A 72 -7.55 13.48 -9.23
CA GLU A 72 -8.62 14.30 -8.69
C GLU A 72 -8.70 14.12 -7.17
N GLY A 73 -9.16 15.15 -6.44
CA GLY A 73 -9.44 15.11 -5.01
C GLY A 73 -8.20 15.25 -4.15
N GLU A 74 -8.22 14.61 -2.97
CA GLU A 74 -7.22 14.75 -1.91
C GLU A 74 -6.80 13.36 -1.36
N PRO A 75 -5.64 13.26 -0.67
CA PRO A 75 -5.25 12.03 0.03
C PRO A 75 -6.23 11.65 1.14
N PRO A 76 -6.36 10.35 1.47
CA PRO A 76 -7.19 9.92 2.59
C PRO A 76 -6.51 10.30 3.92
N THR A 77 -7.26 10.93 4.82
CA THR A 77 -6.76 11.46 6.10
C THR A 77 -7.40 10.81 7.32
N ASN A 78 -8.44 10.00 7.14
CA ASN A 78 -9.15 9.37 8.25
C ASN A 78 -9.73 7.98 7.87
N THR A 79 -10.32 7.33 8.88
CA THR A 79 -10.79 5.93 8.81
C THR A 79 -12.04 5.70 7.94
N LYS A 80 -12.59 6.74 7.31
CA LYS A 80 -13.79 6.68 6.47
C LYS A 80 -13.55 7.12 5.03
N GLU A 81 -12.31 7.40 4.71
CA GLU A 81 -11.88 7.89 3.41
C GLU A 81 -11.10 6.81 2.64
N VAL A 82 -11.27 6.82 1.34
CA VAL A 82 -10.55 5.96 0.40
C VAL A 82 -10.21 6.74 -0.86
N VAL A 83 -9.04 6.46 -1.43
CA VAL A 83 -8.69 6.86 -2.80
C VAL A 83 -8.85 5.63 -3.69
N MET A 84 -9.49 5.79 -4.83
CA MET A 84 -9.74 4.74 -5.83
C MET A 84 -8.78 4.91 -7.00
N ASP A 85 -8.35 3.82 -7.61
CA ASP A 85 -7.59 3.90 -8.87
C ASP A 85 -8.47 4.45 -10.01
N VAL A 86 -7.84 5.18 -10.93
CA VAL A 86 -8.54 5.89 -12.02
C VAL A 86 -9.27 4.94 -12.97
N VAL A 87 -8.70 3.76 -13.24
CA VAL A 87 -9.30 2.78 -14.17
C VAL A 87 -10.61 2.22 -13.60
N THR A 88 -10.61 1.91 -12.31
CA THR A 88 -11.83 1.44 -11.62
C THR A 88 -12.86 2.56 -11.54
N ALA A 89 -12.45 3.79 -11.25
CA ALA A 89 -13.34 4.94 -11.18
C ALA A 89 -14.04 5.19 -12.55
N GLU A 90 -13.28 5.20 -13.63
CA GLU A 90 -13.81 5.39 -14.99
C GLU A 90 -14.74 4.26 -15.44
N ASN A 91 -14.33 3.00 -15.25
CA ASN A 91 -15.09 1.83 -15.70
C ASN A 91 -16.43 1.66 -14.97
N HIS A 92 -16.54 2.18 -13.75
CA HIS A 92 -17.71 2.02 -12.89
C HIS A 92 -18.41 3.34 -12.56
N GLU A 93 -18.01 4.45 -13.22
CA GLU A 93 -18.64 5.79 -13.14
C GLU A 93 -18.64 6.35 -11.70
N PHE A 94 -17.54 6.15 -10.95
CA PHE A 94 -17.34 6.76 -9.64
C PHE A 94 -16.67 8.13 -9.74
N SER A 95 -17.06 8.99 -8.81
CA SER A 95 -16.50 10.34 -8.65
C SER A 95 -16.10 10.62 -7.21
N VAL A 96 -15.24 11.61 -7.02
CA VAL A 96 -14.91 12.13 -5.68
C VAL A 96 -16.20 12.60 -4.99
N GLY A 97 -16.37 12.20 -3.74
CA GLY A 97 -17.57 12.43 -2.94
C GLY A 97 -18.54 11.25 -2.90
N ASP A 98 -18.42 10.28 -3.81
CA ASP A 98 -19.28 9.10 -3.81
C ASP A 98 -19.01 8.18 -2.62
N ARG A 99 -20.03 7.43 -2.22
CA ARG A 99 -19.91 6.38 -1.24
C ARG A 99 -19.72 5.03 -1.87
N VAL A 100 -18.76 4.28 -1.37
CA VAL A 100 -18.46 2.93 -1.80
C VAL A 100 -18.32 2.01 -0.59
N THR A 101 -18.69 0.75 -0.78
CA THR A 101 -18.43 -0.28 0.24
C THR A 101 -17.18 -1.06 -0.13
N VAL A 102 -16.31 -1.29 0.85
CA VAL A 102 -15.10 -2.10 0.69
C VAL A 102 -15.20 -3.33 1.58
N LEU A 103 -14.97 -4.49 0.99
CA LEU A 103 -14.76 -5.76 1.67
C LEU A 103 -13.25 -5.95 1.83
N ALA A 104 -12.76 -5.77 3.05
CA ALA A 104 -11.41 -6.09 3.47
C ALA A 104 -11.51 -6.83 4.81
N GLY A 105 -11.00 -8.06 4.88
CA GLY A 105 -11.27 -8.95 6.01
C GLY A 105 -12.72 -9.47 6.06
N ALA A 106 -13.26 -9.68 7.26
CA ALA A 106 -14.54 -10.37 7.45
C ALA A 106 -15.80 -9.49 7.30
N THR A 107 -15.68 -8.16 7.41
CA THR A 107 -16.84 -7.27 7.47
C THR A 107 -16.71 -6.12 6.48
N PRO A 108 -17.69 -5.98 5.56
CA PRO A 108 -17.72 -4.83 4.66
C PRO A 108 -17.87 -3.50 5.43
N ALA A 109 -17.20 -2.47 4.97
CA ALA A 109 -17.28 -1.13 5.54
C ALA A 109 -17.51 -0.07 4.46
N SER A 110 -18.25 0.99 4.81
CA SER A 110 -18.54 2.10 3.90
C SER A 110 -17.49 3.20 4.03
N PHE A 111 -17.04 3.71 2.87
CA PHE A 111 -16.07 4.78 2.73
C PHE A 111 -16.60 5.87 1.80
N THR A 112 -16.05 7.07 1.93
CA THR A 112 -16.21 8.15 0.95
C THR A 112 -14.97 8.18 0.06
N ILE A 113 -15.16 8.20 -1.25
CA ILE A 113 -14.08 8.42 -2.21
C ILE A 113 -13.65 9.88 -2.10
N VAL A 114 -12.44 10.14 -1.60
CA VAL A 114 -11.90 11.50 -1.44
C VAL A 114 -10.92 11.86 -2.54
N GLY A 115 -10.42 10.86 -3.28
CA GLY A 115 -9.51 11.08 -4.40
C GLY A 115 -9.56 9.93 -5.40
N ILE A 116 -9.13 10.24 -6.60
CA ILE A 116 -8.90 9.31 -7.70
C ILE A 116 -7.43 9.41 -8.06
N ALA A 117 -6.73 8.27 -8.18
CA ALA A 117 -5.30 8.24 -8.40
C ALA A 117 -4.88 7.29 -9.52
N GLU A 118 -3.73 7.58 -10.13
CA GLU A 118 -3.06 6.72 -11.09
C GLU A 118 -1.71 6.24 -10.57
N PHE A 119 -1.31 5.03 -10.96
CA PHE A 119 -0.02 4.45 -10.62
C PHE A 119 1.01 4.78 -11.70
N ALA A 120 2.13 5.40 -11.32
CA ALA A 120 3.25 5.72 -12.21
C ALA A 120 2.83 6.39 -13.54
N ASN A 121 1.78 7.22 -13.52
CA ASN A 121 1.18 7.91 -14.66
C ASN A 121 0.66 6.97 -15.79
N VAL A 122 0.31 5.73 -15.46
CA VAL A 122 -0.15 4.73 -16.47
C VAL A 122 -1.45 4.02 -16.07
N GLY A 123 -2.16 4.53 -15.06
CA GLY A 123 -3.42 3.94 -14.60
C GLY A 123 -3.23 3.03 -13.39
N ALA A 124 -3.56 1.75 -13.49
CA ALA A 124 -3.40 0.77 -12.41
C ALA A 124 -2.48 -0.39 -12.86
N PRO A 125 -1.59 -0.89 -11.98
CA PRO A 125 -0.67 -1.98 -12.33
C PRO A 125 -1.42 -3.23 -12.81
N GLY A 126 -1.12 -3.70 -14.02
CA GLY A 126 -1.74 -4.91 -14.59
C GLY A 126 -3.26 -4.86 -14.73
N GLY A 127 -3.87 -3.68 -14.70
CA GLY A 127 -5.33 -3.50 -14.71
C GLY A 127 -6.00 -3.86 -13.38
N ALA A 128 -5.24 -4.04 -12.31
CA ALA A 128 -5.78 -4.35 -10.98
C ALA A 128 -6.63 -3.21 -10.42
N THR A 129 -7.55 -3.56 -9.52
CA THR A 129 -8.34 -2.58 -8.76
C THR A 129 -7.63 -2.27 -7.45
N PHE A 130 -7.49 -0.98 -7.11
CA PHE A 130 -6.86 -0.55 -5.87
C PHE A 130 -7.75 0.34 -5.01
N ALA A 131 -7.82 -0.01 -3.72
CA ALA A 131 -8.38 0.81 -2.66
C ALA A 131 -7.23 1.31 -1.75
N LEU A 132 -6.98 2.62 -1.74
CA LEU A 132 -5.87 3.22 -1.00
C LEU A 132 -6.40 3.95 0.23
N PHE A 133 -5.87 3.60 1.40
CA PHE A 133 -6.35 4.07 2.70
C PHE A 133 -5.28 4.87 3.44
N GLU A 134 -5.69 5.68 4.39
CA GLU A 134 -4.77 6.22 5.40
C GLU A 134 -4.02 5.05 6.07
N PHE A 135 -2.75 5.25 6.43
CA PHE A 135 -1.81 4.18 6.84
C PHE A 135 -2.35 3.30 7.97
N ARG A 136 -2.84 3.89 9.07
CA ARG A 136 -3.39 3.13 10.21
C ARG A 136 -4.70 2.42 9.86
N THR A 137 -5.45 3.00 8.95
CA THR A 137 -6.67 2.39 8.42
C THR A 137 -6.33 1.17 7.56
N ALA A 138 -5.34 1.28 6.68
CA ALA A 138 -4.83 0.15 5.90
C ALA A 138 -4.35 -0.98 6.81
N GLN A 139 -3.50 -0.69 7.80
CA GLN A 139 -3.04 -1.68 8.77
C GLN A 139 -4.20 -2.43 9.45
N LYS A 140 -5.24 -1.70 9.83
CA LYS A 140 -6.41 -2.28 10.49
C LYS A 140 -7.25 -3.16 9.57
N LEU A 141 -7.46 -2.72 8.32
CA LEU A 141 -8.31 -3.40 7.35
C LEU A 141 -7.64 -4.64 6.75
N LEU A 142 -6.32 -4.58 6.55
CA LEU A 142 -5.53 -5.58 5.86
C LEU A 142 -4.78 -6.53 6.82
N ASP A 143 -5.23 -6.59 8.07
CA ASP A 143 -4.68 -7.46 9.12
C ASP A 143 -3.16 -7.29 9.35
N SER A 144 -2.72 -6.02 9.40
CA SER A 144 -1.32 -5.63 9.60
C SER A 144 -1.14 -4.66 10.78
N ARG A 145 -1.96 -4.79 11.83
CA ARG A 145 -1.94 -3.85 12.96
C ARG A 145 -0.59 -3.83 13.68
N GLY A 146 0.07 -2.66 13.64
CA GLY A 146 1.40 -2.47 14.24
C GLY A 146 2.52 -3.10 13.40
N GLU A 147 2.23 -3.52 12.17
CA GLU A 147 3.16 -4.19 11.28
C GLU A 147 3.05 -3.64 9.85
N VAL A 148 4.08 -3.90 9.05
CA VAL A 148 4.14 -3.60 7.61
C VAL A 148 4.67 -4.80 6.85
N ASP A 149 4.38 -4.87 5.56
CA ASP A 149 4.84 -5.93 4.68
C ASP A 149 6.27 -5.69 4.17
N LEU A 150 6.64 -4.40 4.05
CA LEU A 150 7.94 -3.95 3.56
C LEU A 150 8.30 -2.60 4.19
N ILE A 151 9.59 -2.35 4.40
CA ILE A 151 10.13 -1.02 4.73
C ILE A 151 11.06 -0.60 3.59
N ASN A 152 10.70 0.48 2.93
CA ASN A 152 11.56 1.13 1.93
C ASN A 152 12.49 2.11 2.60
N VAL A 153 13.72 2.18 2.11
CA VAL A 153 14.77 3.04 2.64
C VAL A 153 15.48 3.78 1.53
N VAL A 154 15.59 5.09 1.68
CA VAL A 154 16.49 5.94 0.87
C VAL A 154 17.69 6.31 1.73
N ILE A 155 18.88 6.02 1.24
CA ILE A 155 20.13 6.31 1.94
C ILE A 155 20.67 7.69 1.59
N GLU A 156 21.46 8.27 2.47
CA GLU A 156 22.21 9.51 2.22
C GLU A 156 23.37 9.25 1.25
N ASN A 157 23.64 10.22 0.36
CA ASN A 157 24.56 10.07 -0.78
C ASN A 157 26.04 9.78 -0.39
N ASN A 158 26.42 10.03 0.85
CA ASN A 158 27.78 9.86 1.36
C ASN A 158 28.03 8.53 2.05
N PHE A 159 27.08 7.61 2.03
CA PHE A 159 27.20 6.27 2.62
C PHE A 159 27.23 5.19 1.55
N ASP A 160 28.00 4.12 1.83
CA ASP A 160 28.02 2.92 0.98
C ASP A 160 26.77 2.06 1.26
N ILE A 161 26.14 1.55 0.20
CA ILE A 161 24.88 0.79 0.31
C ILE A 161 25.07 -0.50 1.11
N ASN A 162 26.22 -1.16 1.03
CA ASN A 162 26.47 -2.40 1.76
C ASN A 162 26.69 -2.12 3.25
N ASP A 163 27.32 -1.01 3.60
CA ASP A 163 27.51 -0.59 4.98
C ASP A 163 26.15 -0.31 5.63
N VAL A 164 25.27 0.43 4.94
CA VAL A 164 23.92 0.72 5.42
C VAL A 164 23.06 -0.54 5.51
N LYS A 165 23.17 -1.45 4.52
CA LYS A 165 22.51 -2.76 4.56
C LYS A 165 22.91 -3.56 5.80
N ASN A 166 24.20 -3.60 6.13
CA ASN A 166 24.71 -4.26 7.33
C ASN A 166 24.23 -3.55 8.61
N GLU A 167 24.22 -2.22 8.63
CA GLU A 167 23.75 -1.42 9.76
C GLU A 167 22.27 -1.73 10.06
N ILE A 168 21.40 -1.73 9.05
CA ILE A 168 19.97 -2.03 9.20
C ILE A 168 19.77 -3.50 9.62
N THR A 169 20.48 -4.44 8.97
CA THR A 169 20.39 -5.86 9.33
C THR A 169 20.74 -6.11 10.81
N ASN A 170 21.72 -5.38 11.33
CA ASN A 170 22.14 -5.51 12.73
C ASN A 170 21.12 -4.95 13.75
N LEU A 171 20.13 -4.15 13.32
CA LEU A 171 19.05 -3.72 14.23
C LEU A 171 18.15 -4.90 14.63
N ASP A 172 17.92 -5.85 13.72
CA ASP A 172 17.15 -7.06 14.00
C ASP A 172 17.43 -8.12 12.93
N SER A 173 18.56 -8.83 13.09
CA SER A 173 19.03 -9.83 12.13
C SER A 173 18.13 -11.06 11.98
N GLU A 174 17.22 -11.28 12.94
CA GLU A 174 16.27 -12.40 12.88
C GLU A 174 15.02 -12.06 12.07
N ASN A 175 14.65 -10.78 12.01
CA ASN A 175 13.39 -10.33 11.42
C ASN A 175 13.56 -9.49 10.16
N LEU A 176 14.72 -8.87 9.93
CA LEU A 176 14.97 -8.04 8.77
C LEU A 176 15.81 -8.79 7.72
N ASN A 177 15.24 -8.95 6.53
CA ASN A 177 15.97 -9.32 5.33
C ASN A 177 16.15 -8.08 4.45
N VAL A 178 17.37 -7.55 4.39
CA VAL A 178 17.65 -6.30 3.68
C VAL A 178 18.22 -6.61 2.30
N ILE A 179 17.54 -6.16 1.26
CA ILE A 179 17.97 -6.27 -0.14
C ILE A 179 18.07 -4.89 -0.77
N ASN A 180 18.97 -4.73 -1.74
CA ASN A 180 19.04 -3.50 -2.53
C ASN A 180 18.14 -3.60 -3.78
N ALA A 181 17.95 -2.49 -4.50
CA ALA A 181 17.08 -2.43 -5.66
C ALA A 181 17.51 -3.39 -6.80
N GLN A 182 18.80 -3.70 -6.94
CA GLN A 182 19.29 -4.65 -7.94
C GLN A 182 18.98 -6.09 -7.54
N GLU A 183 19.14 -6.43 -6.26
CA GLU A 183 18.76 -7.74 -5.70
C GLU A 183 17.23 -7.95 -5.83
N ALA A 184 16.43 -6.94 -5.48
CA ALA A 184 14.98 -6.97 -5.62
C ALA A 184 14.53 -7.20 -7.08
N ALA A 185 15.17 -6.53 -8.04
CA ALA A 185 14.88 -6.70 -9.46
C ALA A 185 15.28 -8.12 -9.97
N ALA A 186 16.32 -8.72 -9.40
CA ALA A 186 16.76 -10.07 -9.76
C ALA A 186 15.83 -11.16 -9.20
N GLU A 187 15.18 -10.93 -8.07
CA GLU A 187 14.20 -11.87 -7.50
C GLU A 187 12.87 -11.91 -8.27
N GLN A 188 12.58 -10.87 -9.08
CA GLN A 188 11.34 -10.75 -9.87
C GLN A 188 11.51 -11.21 -11.34
N ALA A 189 12.71 -11.60 -11.76
CA ALA A 189 13.04 -12.00 -13.13
C ALA A 189 13.00 -13.51 -13.35
#